data_7c423f64158e97bf700bd339cbf5ebbd
#
_entry.id   7c423f64158e97bf700bd339cbf5ebbd
#
_cell.length_a   1.000
_cell.length_b   1.000
_cell.length_c   1.000
_cell.angle_alpha   90.00
_cell.angle_beta   90.00
_cell.angle_gamma   90.00
#
_symmetry.space_group_name_H-M   'P 1'
#
loop_
_entity.id
_entity.type
_entity.pdbx_description
1 polymer ?
#
loop_
_entity_poly.entity_id
_entity_poly.type
_entity_poly.pdbx_seq_one_letter_code
_entity_poly.pdbx_strand_id
1 'polypeptide(L)'
;METRREHDLLGESDVPAEAYWGIHTKRAVENFPITGVPVGHFPDFVRALALVKQAAARANHRLHLLDADKARHIDEACRLIAEEGRFHDQFVVDAVQGGAGTSTNMNANEVCLLYTSPSPRD
;
A
#
# COMPACT_ATOMS: atom_id res chain seq x y z
N MET A 1 -2.62 -19.96 10.27
CA MET A 1 -2.04 -18.93 9.42
C MET A 1 -1.00 -18.14 10.19
N GLU A 2 0.16 -17.99 9.61
CA GLU A 2 1.19 -17.17 10.23
C GLU A 2 0.81 -15.70 10.16
N THR A 3 1.14 -15.00 11.24
CA THR A 3 0.89 -13.56 11.33
C THR A 3 2.16 -12.86 11.77
N ARG A 4 2.21 -11.57 11.52
CA ARG A 4 3.21 -10.68 12.11
C ARG A 4 2.48 -9.64 12.93
N ARG A 5 3.10 -9.23 14.04
CA ARG A 5 2.51 -8.21 14.90
C ARG A 5 2.98 -6.83 14.45
N GLU A 6 2.03 -5.93 14.25
CA GLU A 6 2.31 -4.54 13.94
C GLU A 6 1.62 -3.63 14.94
N HIS A 7 2.03 -2.38 15.00
CA HIS A 7 1.43 -1.43 15.92
C HIS A 7 1.25 -0.06 15.25
N ASP A 8 0.29 0.67 15.76
CA ASP A 8 0.07 2.07 15.42
C ASP A 8 -0.34 2.81 16.69
N LEU A 9 -0.84 4.04 16.56
CA LEU A 9 -1.25 4.83 17.73
C LEU A 9 -2.44 4.24 18.48
N LEU A 10 -3.19 3.32 17.86
CA LEU A 10 -4.34 2.66 18.48
C LEU A 10 -3.97 1.37 19.21
N GLY A 11 -2.75 0.89 19.05
CA GLY A 11 -2.29 -0.31 19.68
C GLY A 11 -1.74 -1.34 18.70
N GLU A 12 -1.66 -2.59 19.15
CA GLU A 12 -1.10 -3.67 18.35
C GLU A 12 -2.20 -4.47 17.66
N SER A 13 -1.88 -5.08 16.53
CA SER A 13 -2.76 -6.00 15.83
C SER A 13 -1.95 -6.98 15.00
N ASP A 14 -2.50 -8.17 14.79
CA ASP A 14 -1.87 -9.19 13.97
C ASP A 14 -2.27 -9.02 12.51
N VAL A 15 -1.28 -9.06 11.62
CA VAL A 15 -1.46 -8.94 10.18
C VAL A 15 -0.95 -10.24 9.54
N PRO A 16 -1.60 -10.76 8.49
CA PRO A 16 -1.06 -11.96 7.83
C PRO A 16 0.38 -11.75 7.41
N ALA A 17 1.26 -12.71 7.74
CA ALA A 17 2.69 -12.56 7.52
C ALA A 17 3.07 -12.35 6.06
N GLU A 18 2.31 -12.93 5.14
CA GLU A 18 2.59 -12.84 3.70
C GLU A 18 1.96 -11.65 3.01
N ALA A 19 1.11 -10.89 3.71
CA ALA A 19 0.44 -9.74 3.10
C ALA A 19 1.43 -8.61 2.80
N TYR A 20 1.21 -7.95 1.68
CA TYR A 20 1.92 -6.73 1.31
C TYR A 20 1.18 -5.47 1.77
N TRP A 21 0.34 -5.61 2.79
CA TRP A 21 -0.32 -4.49 3.45
C TRP A 21 -0.15 -4.66 4.95
N GLY A 22 -0.33 -3.57 5.68
CA GLY A 22 -0.04 -3.54 7.10
C GLY A 22 -1.26 -3.19 7.95
N ILE A 23 -0.97 -2.72 9.17
CA ILE A 23 -1.99 -2.47 10.18
C ILE A 23 -3.00 -1.39 9.75
N HIS A 24 -2.56 -0.37 9.02
CA HIS A 24 -3.49 0.69 8.57
C HIS A 24 -4.52 0.13 7.61
N THR A 25 -4.10 -0.69 6.66
CA THR A 25 -5.01 -1.36 5.74
C THR A 25 -5.93 -2.32 6.48
N LYS A 26 -5.38 -3.08 7.43
CA LYS A 26 -6.20 -3.99 8.23
C LYS A 26 -7.33 -3.26 8.92
N ARG A 27 -7.02 -2.15 9.59
CA ARG A 27 -8.05 -1.38 10.30
C ARG A 27 -9.09 -0.81 9.34
N ALA A 28 -8.67 -0.37 8.16
CA ALA A 28 -9.58 0.14 7.16
C ALA A 28 -10.55 -0.94 6.66
N VAL A 29 -10.03 -2.16 6.43
CA VAL A 29 -10.87 -3.28 6.00
C VAL A 29 -11.93 -3.59 7.07
N GLU A 30 -11.55 -3.53 8.34
CA GLU A 30 -12.46 -3.79 9.45
C GLU A 30 -13.49 -2.67 9.63
N ASN A 31 -13.08 -1.40 9.39
CA ASN A 31 -13.93 -0.24 9.63
C ASN A 31 -14.92 0.05 8.50
N PHE A 32 -14.59 -0.33 7.27
CA PHE A 32 -15.38 0.03 6.09
C PHE A 32 -15.79 -1.17 5.25
N PRO A 33 -16.51 -2.15 5.81
CA PRO A 33 -17.00 -3.29 5.02
C PRO A 33 -18.32 -2.92 4.34
N ILE A 34 -18.27 -2.03 3.36
CA ILE A 34 -19.46 -1.41 2.79
C ILE A 34 -20.00 -2.17 1.59
N THR A 35 -19.17 -2.34 0.54
CA THR A 35 -19.63 -3.00 -0.70
C THR A 35 -19.14 -4.42 -0.84
N GLY A 36 -18.06 -4.78 -0.16
CA GLY A 36 -17.38 -6.06 -0.36
C GLY A 36 -16.53 -6.09 -1.63
N VAL A 37 -16.42 -4.98 -2.36
CA VAL A 37 -15.62 -4.90 -3.58
C VAL A 37 -14.32 -4.17 -3.25
N PRO A 38 -13.16 -4.84 -3.30
CA PRO A 38 -11.89 -4.20 -2.99
C PRO A 38 -11.40 -3.30 -4.12
N VAL A 39 -10.56 -2.32 -3.76
CA VAL A 39 -9.94 -1.42 -4.74
C VAL A 39 -9.20 -2.21 -5.82
N GLY A 40 -8.58 -3.34 -5.45
CA GLY A 40 -7.86 -4.19 -6.40
C GLY A 40 -8.71 -4.74 -7.53
N HIS A 41 -10.03 -4.70 -7.40
CA HIS A 41 -10.95 -5.09 -8.46
C HIS A 41 -10.91 -4.10 -9.65
N PHE A 42 -10.36 -2.92 -9.46
CA PHE A 42 -10.30 -1.86 -10.48
C PHE A 42 -8.85 -1.63 -10.90
N PRO A 43 -8.33 -2.38 -11.89
CA PRO A 43 -6.91 -2.32 -12.23
C PRO A 43 -6.45 -0.93 -12.69
N ASP A 44 -7.28 -0.17 -13.38
CA ASP A 44 -6.90 1.17 -13.81
C ASP A 44 -6.75 2.13 -12.62
N PHE A 45 -7.57 1.95 -11.59
CA PHE A 45 -7.45 2.76 -10.38
C PHE A 45 -6.17 2.41 -9.61
N VAL A 46 -5.87 1.12 -9.45
CA VAL A 46 -4.63 0.66 -8.82
C VAL A 46 -3.42 1.21 -9.57
N ARG A 47 -3.46 1.13 -10.90
CA ARG A 47 -2.39 1.65 -11.74
C ARG A 47 -2.21 3.16 -11.54
N ALA A 48 -3.31 3.90 -11.48
CA ALA A 48 -3.24 5.35 -11.24
C ALA A 48 -2.63 5.67 -9.87
N LEU A 49 -2.99 4.92 -8.84
CA LEU A 49 -2.39 5.09 -7.51
C LEU A 49 -0.88 4.88 -7.56
N ALA A 50 -0.43 3.83 -8.24
CA ALA A 50 0.99 3.54 -8.38
C ALA A 50 1.72 4.65 -9.13
N LEU A 51 1.13 5.17 -10.20
CA LEU A 51 1.75 6.26 -10.98
C LEU A 51 1.86 7.55 -10.16
N VAL A 52 0.87 7.86 -9.33
CA VAL A 52 0.93 9.02 -8.43
C VAL A 52 2.07 8.86 -7.42
N LYS A 53 2.21 7.68 -6.81
CA LYS A 53 3.28 7.41 -5.86
C LYS A 53 4.65 7.47 -6.52
N GLN A 54 4.75 6.95 -7.74
CA GLN A 54 5.99 7.01 -8.52
C GLN A 54 6.41 8.46 -8.80
N ALA A 55 5.45 9.27 -9.25
CA ALA A 55 5.70 10.69 -9.52
C ALA A 55 6.11 11.43 -8.26
N ALA A 56 5.45 11.14 -7.13
CA ALA A 56 5.80 11.76 -5.85
C ALA A 56 7.20 11.38 -5.40
N ALA A 57 7.59 10.12 -5.53
CA ALA A 57 8.93 9.66 -5.16
C ALA A 57 10.00 10.35 -6.01
N ARG A 58 9.78 10.46 -7.31
CA ARG A 58 10.71 11.13 -8.22
C ARG A 58 10.83 12.61 -7.90
N ALA A 59 9.71 13.28 -7.66
CA ALA A 59 9.71 14.70 -7.30
C ALA A 59 10.44 14.95 -5.99
N ASN A 60 10.16 14.16 -4.97
CA ASN A 60 10.79 14.31 -3.66
C ASN A 60 12.29 14.03 -3.73
N HIS A 61 12.73 13.10 -4.56
CA HIS A 61 14.14 12.85 -4.78
C HIS A 61 14.81 14.08 -5.42
N ARG A 62 14.19 14.66 -6.44
CA ARG A 62 14.72 15.86 -7.10
C ARG A 62 14.84 17.05 -6.14
N LEU A 63 13.93 17.14 -5.18
CA LEU A 63 13.94 18.20 -4.17
C LEU A 63 14.83 17.87 -2.97
N HIS A 64 15.56 16.76 -3.03
CA HIS A 64 16.45 16.28 -1.96
C HIS A 64 15.73 15.99 -0.64
N LEU A 65 14.43 15.65 -0.73
CA LEU A 65 13.61 15.25 0.42
C LEU A 65 13.56 13.75 0.62
N LEU A 66 14.04 12.98 -0.35
CA LEU A 66 14.04 11.53 -0.34
C LEU A 66 15.36 11.04 -0.90
N ASP A 67 16.03 10.11 -0.18
CA ASP A 67 17.32 9.61 -0.65
C ASP A 67 17.19 8.74 -1.90
N ALA A 68 18.29 8.58 -2.63
CA ALA A 68 18.29 7.91 -3.92
C ALA A 68 17.88 6.44 -3.82
N ASP A 69 18.32 5.72 -2.78
CA ASP A 69 18.02 4.31 -2.63
C ASP A 69 16.53 4.09 -2.36
N LYS A 70 15.94 4.87 -1.48
CA LYS A 70 14.51 4.79 -1.19
C LYS A 70 13.69 5.15 -2.43
N ALA A 71 14.08 6.22 -3.13
CA ALA A 71 13.39 6.64 -4.34
C ALA A 71 13.40 5.54 -5.40
N ARG A 72 14.54 4.88 -5.59
CA ARG A 72 14.69 3.80 -6.56
C ARG A 72 13.80 2.60 -6.22
N HIS A 73 13.77 2.22 -4.93
CA HIS A 73 12.95 1.10 -4.49
C HIS A 73 11.46 1.38 -4.65
N ILE A 74 11.02 2.59 -4.29
CA ILE A 74 9.62 2.98 -4.46
C ILE A 74 9.26 3.02 -5.95
N ASP A 75 10.14 3.58 -6.77
CA ASP A 75 9.94 3.65 -8.22
C ASP A 75 9.76 2.25 -8.81
N GLU A 76 10.60 1.30 -8.40
CA GLU A 76 10.51 -0.09 -8.88
C GLU A 76 9.21 -0.76 -8.42
N ALA A 77 8.81 -0.58 -7.17
CA ALA A 77 7.54 -1.13 -6.67
C ALA A 77 6.36 -0.59 -7.50
N CYS A 78 6.36 0.70 -7.74
CA CYS A 78 5.29 1.34 -8.54
C CYS A 78 5.28 0.84 -9.98
N ARG A 79 6.46 0.64 -10.56
CA ARG A 79 6.57 0.10 -11.91
C ARG A 79 5.97 -1.31 -12.01
N LEU A 80 6.26 -2.17 -11.03
CA LEU A 80 5.72 -3.52 -11.00
C LEU A 80 4.19 -3.51 -10.90
N ILE A 81 3.64 -2.62 -10.10
CA ILE A 81 2.20 -2.49 -9.95
C ILE A 81 1.57 -1.94 -11.24
N ALA A 82 2.13 -0.87 -11.78
CA ALA A 82 1.53 -0.16 -12.91
C ALA A 82 1.73 -0.86 -14.25
N GLU A 83 2.94 -1.38 -14.49
CA GLU A 83 3.29 -1.94 -15.80
C GLU A 83 3.10 -3.45 -15.86
N GLU A 84 3.37 -4.17 -14.76
CA GLU A 84 3.30 -5.62 -14.75
C GLU A 84 2.05 -6.17 -14.06
N GLY A 85 1.20 -5.28 -13.54
CA GLY A 85 -0.04 -5.68 -12.90
C GLY A 85 0.14 -6.49 -11.61
N ARG A 86 1.28 -6.35 -10.93
CA ARG A 86 1.57 -7.10 -9.72
C ARG A 86 0.93 -6.46 -8.50
N PHE A 87 0.68 -7.27 -7.49
CA PHE A 87 0.17 -6.85 -6.19
C PHE A 87 -1.23 -6.24 -6.19
N HIS A 88 -1.99 -6.36 -7.28
CA HIS A 88 -3.36 -5.82 -7.32
C HIS A 88 -4.24 -6.50 -6.27
N ASP A 89 -4.00 -7.76 -5.96
CA ASP A 89 -4.71 -8.51 -4.92
C ASP A 89 -4.39 -8.03 -3.51
N GLN A 90 -3.38 -7.17 -3.36
CA GLN A 90 -3.01 -6.59 -2.07
C GLN A 90 -3.72 -5.26 -1.79
N PHE A 91 -4.50 -4.76 -2.74
CA PHE A 91 -5.31 -3.56 -2.56
C PHE A 91 -6.69 -3.99 -2.09
N VAL A 92 -6.77 -4.29 -0.79
CA VAL A 92 -7.91 -5.01 -0.18
C VAL A 92 -8.94 -4.12 0.47
N VAL A 93 -8.68 -2.82 0.62
CA VAL A 93 -9.68 -1.92 1.21
C VAL A 93 -10.89 -1.81 0.29
N ASP A 94 -12.06 -1.59 0.89
CA ASP A 94 -13.30 -1.44 0.14
C ASP A 94 -13.23 -0.26 -0.81
N ALA A 95 -13.85 -0.39 -1.98
CA ALA A 95 -13.89 0.66 -2.99
C ALA A 95 -14.60 1.92 -2.48
N VAL A 96 -15.54 1.75 -1.54
CA VAL A 96 -16.24 2.88 -0.92
C VAL A 96 -15.62 3.16 0.44
N GLN A 97 -15.15 4.39 0.60
CA GLN A 97 -14.42 4.84 1.79
C GLN A 97 -15.12 6.04 2.41
N GLY A 98 -14.96 6.17 3.73
CA GLY A 98 -15.39 7.37 4.41
C GLY A 98 -14.36 8.50 4.23
N GLY A 99 -14.82 9.75 4.18
CA GLY A 99 -13.96 10.91 4.12
C GLY A 99 -13.23 11.09 2.79
N ALA A 100 -11.96 11.45 2.86
CA ALA A 100 -11.19 11.86 1.69
C ALA A 100 -10.38 10.71 1.04
N GLY A 101 -10.70 9.46 1.35
CA GLY A 101 -10.05 8.31 0.73
C GLY A 101 -8.70 7.96 1.33
N THR A 102 -8.44 8.35 2.56
CA THR A 102 -7.17 8.08 3.24
C THR A 102 -6.85 6.59 3.28
N SER A 103 -7.85 5.73 3.49
CA SER A 103 -7.62 4.29 3.58
C SER A 103 -7.04 3.72 2.28
N THR A 104 -7.54 4.17 1.14
CA THR A 104 -7.00 3.78 -0.17
C THR A 104 -5.56 4.24 -0.32
N ASN A 105 -5.27 5.47 0.07
CA ASN A 105 -3.90 6.01 0.02
C ASN A 105 -2.96 5.20 0.92
N MET A 106 -3.38 4.88 2.14
CA MET A 106 -2.56 4.11 3.07
C MET A 106 -2.34 2.67 2.59
N ASN A 107 -3.34 2.07 1.96
CA ASN A 107 -3.17 0.75 1.37
C ASN A 107 -2.05 0.77 0.31
N ALA A 108 -2.07 1.76 -0.58
CA ALA A 108 -1.03 1.90 -1.60
C ALA A 108 0.34 2.15 -0.95
N ASN A 109 0.40 3.00 0.08
CA ASN A 109 1.64 3.26 0.79
C ASN A 109 2.22 1.98 1.41
N GLU A 110 1.38 1.19 2.07
CA GLU A 110 1.86 -0.02 2.73
C GLU A 110 2.32 -1.08 1.74
N VAL A 111 1.63 -1.23 0.61
CA VAL A 111 2.08 -2.16 -0.43
C VAL A 111 3.47 -1.77 -0.94
N CYS A 112 3.67 -0.50 -1.25
CA CYS A 112 4.97 -0.03 -1.75
C CYS A 112 6.06 -0.20 -0.70
N LEU A 113 5.79 0.17 0.56
CA LEU A 113 6.78 0.09 1.62
C LEU A 113 7.15 -1.35 1.96
N LEU A 114 6.19 -2.26 2.01
CA LEU A 114 6.46 -3.65 2.35
C LEU A 114 7.21 -4.37 1.24
N TYR A 115 7.00 -3.99 -0.01
CA TYR A 115 7.81 -4.53 -1.10
C TYR A 115 9.28 -4.10 -0.98
N THR A 116 9.52 -2.84 -0.59
CA THR A 116 10.86 -2.28 -0.55
C THR A 116 11.59 -2.52 0.77
N SER A 117 10.87 -2.93 1.82
CA SER A 117 11.41 -3.08 3.16
C SER A 117 12.02 -4.46 3.36
N PRO A 118 13.17 -4.58 4.06
CA PRO A 118 13.68 -5.87 4.51
C PRO A 118 12.86 -6.35 5.72
N SER A 119 11.56 -6.52 5.52
CA SER A 119 10.65 -6.82 6.61
C SER A 119 10.67 -8.30 6.98
N PRO A 120 10.09 -8.68 8.12
CA PRO A 120 10.01 -10.07 8.55
C PRO A 120 9.28 -10.99 7.58
N ARG A 121 8.57 -10.44 6.59
CA ARG A 121 7.89 -11.28 5.61
C ARG A 121 8.86 -11.90 4.58
N ASP A 122 10.06 -11.40 4.49
CA ASP A 122 11.06 -11.93 3.54
C ASP A 122 11.72 -13.24 4.07
#